data_2af55377756edf6c8fad3f1578f5cb13
#
_entry.id   2af55377756edf6c8fad3f1578f5cb13
#
_cell.length_a   1.000
_cell.length_b   1.000
_cell.length_c   1.000
_cell.angle_alpha   90.00
_cell.angle_beta   90.00
_cell.angle_gamma   90.00
#
_symmetry.space_group_name_H-M   'P 1'
#
loop_
_entity.id
_entity.type
_entity.pdbx_description
1 polymer ?
#
loop_
_entity_poly.entity_id
_entity_poly.type
_entity_poly.pdbx_seq_one_letter_code
_entity_poly.pdbx_strand_id
1 'polypeptide(L)'
;MNRLWWLLCCTSLVLVACATTDVESVWKDETRIEKLDKVFVLAVVKNPTYRDSIEYGIVNILNGETLRAVPTLDSFPNIDQIDKDKASRMSKEYGIDGVLLARLVDRKVETVYVGGPSYYDGFYGNRYRGGWYNYYGAGYNAFNAPGYVTENYISTVETVIYDIATDKVLWSAITETRENVPSKAIASYLETISKSLQESRLF
;
A
#
# COMPACT_ATOMS: atom_id res chain seq x y z
N MET A 1 11.07 47.64 -10.61
CA MET A 1 9.86 46.78 -10.55
C MET A 1 10.22 45.37 -11.00
N ASN A 2 10.88 44.47 -10.22
CA ASN A 2 11.09 43.04 -10.59
C ASN A 2 11.71 42.22 -9.44
N ARG A 3 11.59 42.68 -8.18
CA ARG A 3 12.13 41.93 -7.04
C ARG A 3 11.08 41.24 -6.14
N LEU A 4 9.78 41.42 -6.48
CA LEU A 4 8.68 40.90 -5.67
C LEU A 4 8.16 39.53 -6.16
N TRP A 5 8.57 39.08 -7.33
CA TRP A 5 8.08 37.83 -7.93
C TRP A 5 8.90 36.57 -7.52
N TRP A 6 10.07 36.77 -6.94
CA TRP A 6 10.94 35.66 -6.50
C TRP A 6 10.59 35.12 -5.09
N LEU A 7 9.71 35.81 -4.35
CA LEU A 7 9.32 35.42 -2.99
C LEU A 7 8.06 34.53 -2.92
N LEU A 8 7.37 34.34 -4.05
CA LEU A 8 6.13 33.54 -4.08
C LEU A 8 6.35 32.06 -4.49
N CYS A 9 7.55 31.64 -4.81
CA CYS A 9 7.85 30.31 -5.33
C CYS A 9 8.33 29.29 -4.25
N CYS A 10 8.42 29.67 -2.98
CA CYS A 10 9.01 28.84 -1.92
C CYS A 10 8.06 28.23 -0.89
N THR A 11 6.73 28.29 -1.09
CA THR A 11 5.77 27.88 -0.03
C THR A 11 4.84 26.73 -0.40
N SER A 12 5.26 25.82 -1.26
CA SER A 12 4.50 24.55 -1.41
C SER A 12 5.38 23.32 -1.12
N LEU A 13 5.97 23.27 0.09
CA LEU A 13 6.37 21.99 0.66
C LEU A 13 5.08 21.31 1.17
N VAL A 14 4.38 20.65 0.26
CA VAL A 14 3.33 19.72 0.62
C VAL A 14 4.03 18.57 1.35
N LEU A 15 3.90 18.51 2.67
CA LEU A 15 4.20 17.33 3.47
C LEU A 15 3.21 16.26 3.04
N VAL A 16 3.54 15.51 2.00
CA VAL A 16 2.89 14.24 1.68
C VAL A 16 3.28 13.32 2.83
N ALA A 17 2.37 13.13 3.79
CA ALA A 17 2.47 12.05 4.75
C ALA A 17 2.29 10.76 3.95
N CYS A 18 3.39 10.18 3.50
CA CYS A 18 3.40 8.94 2.73
C CYS A 18 3.04 7.79 3.69
N ALA A 19 1.92 7.13 3.41
CA ALA A 19 1.78 5.73 3.77
C ALA A 19 2.98 5.00 3.15
N THR A 20 3.70 4.22 3.94
CA THR A 20 4.89 3.51 3.46
C THR A 20 4.54 2.06 3.22
N THR A 21 4.69 1.62 1.97
CA THR A 21 4.69 0.20 1.62
C THR A 21 6.09 -0.18 1.18
N ASP A 22 6.65 -1.16 1.86
CA ASP A 22 7.95 -1.74 1.56
C ASP A 22 7.78 -3.10 0.88
N VAL A 23 8.67 -3.42 -0.06
CA VAL A 23 8.76 -4.75 -0.67
C VAL A 23 9.74 -5.58 0.15
N GLU A 24 9.21 -6.61 0.82
CA GLU A 24 10.01 -7.51 1.65
C GLU A 24 10.75 -8.56 0.82
N SER A 25 10.09 -9.07 -0.22
CA SER A 25 10.68 -10.06 -1.11
C SER A 25 10.01 -10.06 -2.48
N VAL A 26 10.79 -10.43 -3.50
CA VAL A 26 10.31 -10.66 -4.86
C VAL A 26 10.96 -11.94 -5.39
N TRP A 27 10.16 -12.77 -6.02
CA TRP A 27 10.62 -13.95 -6.74
C TRP A 27 10.04 -13.97 -8.15
N LYS A 28 10.80 -14.47 -9.13
CA LYS A 28 10.39 -14.61 -10.53
C LYS A 28 10.94 -15.90 -11.12
N ASP A 29 10.13 -16.57 -11.94
CA ASP A 29 10.59 -17.67 -12.77
C ASP A 29 11.37 -17.13 -13.98
N GLU A 30 12.68 -17.25 -13.95
CA GLU A 30 13.58 -16.82 -15.03
C GLU A 30 13.54 -17.72 -16.26
N THR A 31 12.87 -18.88 -16.19
CA THR A 31 12.84 -19.85 -17.29
C THR A 31 11.72 -19.54 -18.31
N ARG A 32 10.74 -18.73 -17.94
CA ARG A 32 9.64 -18.36 -18.82
C ARG A 32 10.06 -17.27 -19.81
N ILE A 33 9.85 -17.53 -21.10
CA ILE A 33 10.15 -16.60 -22.20
C ILE A 33 8.85 -15.90 -22.70
N GLU A 34 7.72 -16.60 -22.63
CA GLU A 34 6.44 -16.07 -23.12
C GLU A 34 5.83 -15.08 -22.14
N LYS A 35 5.35 -13.97 -22.67
CA LYS A 35 4.62 -12.95 -21.93
C LYS A 35 3.16 -13.38 -21.72
N LEU A 36 2.53 -12.79 -20.71
CA LEU A 36 1.10 -12.93 -20.48
C LEU A 36 0.36 -11.88 -21.30
N ASP A 37 -0.70 -12.30 -21.98
CA ASP A 37 -1.55 -11.41 -22.79
C ASP A 37 -2.80 -10.99 -22.02
N LYS A 38 -3.37 -11.89 -21.20
CA LYS A 38 -4.60 -11.64 -20.47
C LYS A 38 -4.62 -12.31 -19.11
N VAL A 39 -4.84 -11.49 -18.07
CA VAL A 39 -4.82 -11.96 -16.67
C VAL A 39 -6.12 -11.66 -15.93
N PHE A 40 -6.58 -12.62 -15.14
CA PHE A 40 -7.55 -12.34 -14.08
C PHE A 40 -6.84 -11.70 -12.90
N VAL A 41 -7.52 -10.74 -12.27
CA VAL A 41 -7.07 -10.11 -11.01
C VAL A 41 -8.05 -10.49 -9.91
N LEU A 42 -7.55 -11.16 -8.88
CA LEU A 42 -8.30 -11.63 -7.72
C LEU A 42 -7.69 -11.07 -6.43
N ALA A 43 -8.47 -10.32 -5.66
CA ALA A 43 -8.08 -9.92 -4.31
C ALA A 43 -8.80 -10.77 -3.26
N VAL A 44 -8.03 -11.50 -2.46
CA VAL A 44 -8.54 -12.37 -1.38
C VAL A 44 -8.62 -11.54 -0.09
N VAL A 45 -9.68 -10.77 0.04
CA VAL A 45 -9.98 -9.94 1.22
C VAL A 45 -11.46 -10.05 1.58
N LYS A 46 -11.78 -10.03 2.88
CA LYS A 46 -13.17 -10.20 3.35
C LYS A 46 -14.08 -9.01 3.06
N ASN A 47 -13.52 -7.79 3.07
CA ASN A 47 -14.30 -6.59 2.83
C ASN A 47 -14.51 -6.37 1.33
N PRO A 48 -15.76 -6.36 0.82
CA PRO A 48 -16.02 -6.23 -0.62
C PRO A 48 -15.56 -4.89 -1.20
N THR A 49 -15.63 -3.79 -0.43
CA THR A 49 -15.14 -2.48 -0.87
C THR A 49 -13.62 -2.47 -1.06
N TYR A 50 -12.89 -3.17 -0.19
CA TYR A 50 -11.43 -3.29 -0.35
C TYR A 50 -11.07 -4.22 -1.50
N ARG A 51 -11.85 -5.29 -1.72
CA ARG A 51 -11.70 -6.17 -2.88
C ARG A 51 -11.85 -5.38 -4.17
N ASP A 52 -12.93 -4.61 -4.29
CA ASP A 52 -13.19 -3.71 -5.42
C ASP A 52 -12.01 -2.76 -5.68
N SER A 53 -11.59 -2.02 -4.65
CA SER A 53 -10.48 -1.07 -4.76
C SER A 53 -9.16 -1.70 -5.20
N ILE A 54 -8.87 -2.91 -4.74
CA ILE A 54 -7.63 -3.61 -5.08
C ILE A 54 -7.71 -4.20 -6.49
N GLU A 55 -8.79 -4.93 -6.84
CA GLU A 55 -8.92 -5.56 -8.15
C GLU A 55 -8.93 -4.52 -9.27
N TYR A 56 -9.77 -3.48 -9.19
CA TYR A 56 -9.80 -2.40 -10.18
C TYR A 56 -8.55 -1.54 -10.16
N GLY A 57 -7.95 -1.33 -8.98
CA GLY A 57 -6.67 -0.62 -8.87
C GLY A 57 -5.56 -1.34 -9.66
N ILE A 58 -5.42 -2.66 -9.49
CA ILE A 58 -4.45 -3.48 -10.23
C ILE A 58 -4.79 -3.52 -11.73
N VAL A 59 -6.08 -3.70 -12.07
CA VAL A 59 -6.54 -3.68 -13.47
C VAL A 59 -6.15 -2.38 -14.17
N ASN A 60 -6.36 -1.24 -13.53
CA ASN A 60 -5.98 0.07 -14.08
C ASN A 60 -4.46 0.23 -14.27
N ILE A 61 -3.65 -0.40 -13.41
CA ILE A 61 -2.20 -0.40 -13.51
C ILE A 61 -1.71 -1.27 -14.67
N LEU A 62 -2.32 -2.45 -14.83
CA LEU A 62 -1.87 -3.47 -15.77
C LEU A 62 -2.39 -3.27 -17.20
N ASN A 63 -3.58 -2.68 -17.35
CA ASN A 63 -4.15 -2.47 -18.69
C ASN A 63 -3.29 -1.52 -19.53
N GLY A 64 -2.79 -2.04 -20.65
CA GLY A 64 -1.94 -1.35 -21.61
C GLY A 64 -2.13 -1.87 -23.03
N GLU A 65 -1.16 -1.61 -23.90
CA GLU A 65 -1.20 -2.07 -25.31
C GLU A 65 -1.04 -3.59 -25.44
N THR A 66 -0.27 -4.22 -24.55
CA THR A 66 0.14 -5.63 -24.67
C THR A 66 -0.54 -6.56 -23.67
N LEU A 67 -1.04 -6.05 -22.54
CA LEU A 67 -1.68 -6.84 -21.50
C LEU A 67 -3.11 -6.37 -21.26
N ARG A 68 -4.03 -7.32 -21.11
CA ARG A 68 -5.39 -7.10 -20.63
C ARG A 68 -5.58 -7.73 -19.25
N ALA A 69 -5.89 -6.92 -18.26
CA ALA A 69 -6.29 -7.37 -16.94
C ALA A 69 -7.81 -7.26 -16.78
N VAL A 70 -8.41 -8.25 -16.14
CA VAL A 70 -9.86 -8.33 -15.90
C VAL A 70 -10.11 -8.62 -14.43
N PRO A 71 -10.93 -7.79 -13.72
CA PRO A 71 -11.23 -8.06 -12.32
C PRO A 71 -12.12 -9.30 -12.22
N THR A 72 -11.83 -10.17 -11.25
CA THR A 72 -12.67 -11.34 -11.02
C THR A 72 -14.02 -10.99 -10.41
N LEU A 73 -14.11 -9.82 -9.76
CA LEU A 73 -15.34 -9.33 -9.14
C LEU A 73 -16.52 -9.25 -10.09
N ASP A 74 -16.29 -8.90 -11.36
CA ASP A 74 -17.32 -8.80 -12.39
C ASP A 74 -17.98 -10.15 -12.70
N SER A 75 -17.20 -11.23 -12.62
CA SER A 75 -17.66 -12.59 -12.92
C SER A 75 -18.02 -13.38 -11.64
N PHE A 76 -17.42 -13.03 -10.53
CA PHE A 76 -17.58 -13.67 -9.23
C PHE A 76 -17.77 -12.62 -8.12
N PRO A 77 -18.96 -12.03 -8.00
CA PRO A 77 -19.21 -11.01 -6.98
C PRO A 77 -18.95 -11.51 -5.56
N ASN A 78 -19.20 -12.79 -5.32
CA ASN A 78 -18.86 -13.45 -4.05
C ASN A 78 -17.64 -14.36 -4.24
N ILE A 79 -16.59 -14.15 -3.43
CA ILE A 79 -15.35 -14.91 -3.48
C ILE A 79 -15.58 -16.41 -3.21
N ASP A 80 -16.57 -16.76 -2.39
CA ASP A 80 -16.91 -18.16 -2.07
C ASP A 80 -17.49 -18.93 -3.27
N GLN A 81 -17.82 -18.23 -4.36
CA GLN A 81 -18.33 -18.84 -5.61
C GLN A 81 -17.22 -19.24 -6.57
N ILE A 82 -15.97 -18.93 -6.24
CA ILE A 82 -14.81 -19.27 -7.06
C ILE A 82 -14.44 -20.73 -6.76
N ASP A 83 -14.80 -21.62 -7.67
CA ASP A 83 -14.32 -23.01 -7.68
C ASP A 83 -13.36 -23.23 -8.86
N LYS A 84 -12.53 -24.27 -8.76
CA LYS A 84 -11.48 -24.57 -9.75
C LYS A 84 -12.07 -24.85 -11.15
N ASP A 85 -13.19 -25.57 -11.22
CA ASP A 85 -13.78 -25.97 -12.51
C ASP A 85 -14.44 -24.77 -13.20
N LYS A 86 -15.11 -23.92 -12.43
CA LYS A 86 -15.70 -22.68 -12.95
C LYS A 86 -14.61 -21.71 -13.40
N ALA A 87 -13.57 -21.51 -12.60
CA ALA A 87 -12.43 -20.68 -12.98
C ALA A 87 -11.74 -21.20 -14.25
N SER A 88 -11.54 -22.51 -14.37
CA SER A 88 -10.94 -23.15 -15.55
C SER A 88 -11.81 -23.02 -16.82
N ARG A 89 -13.13 -23.14 -16.70
CA ARG A 89 -14.05 -22.90 -17.85
C ARG A 89 -13.99 -21.46 -18.30
N MET A 90 -14.09 -20.52 -17.35
CA MET A 90 -14.06 -19.10 -17.66
C MET A 90 -12.72 -18.65 -18.22
N SER A 91 -11.60 -19.18 -17.72
CA SER A 91 -10.29 -18.83 -18.27
C SER A 91 -10.19 -19.22 -19.75
N LYS A 92 -10.73 -20.39 -20.14
CA LYS A 92 -10.79 -20.82 -21.54
C LYS A 92 -11.73 -19.96 -22.36
N GLU A 93 -12.92 -19.66 -21.86
CA GLU A 93 -13.91 -18.83 -22.53
C GLU A 93 -13.43 -17.41 -22.80
N TYR A 94 -12.76 -16.81 -21.82
CA TYR A 94 -12.23 -15.45 -21.92
C TYR A 94 -10.79 -15.38 -22.47
N GLY A 95 -10.15 -16.51 -22.73
CA GLY A 95 -8.75 -16.56 -23.20
C GLY A 95 -7.77 -16.01 -22.16
N ILE A 96 -7.98 -16.36 -20.90
CA ILE A 96 -7.09 -15.94 -19.79
C ILE A 96 -5.92 -16.91 -19.71
N ASP A 97 -4.71 -16.39 -19.67
CA ASP A 97 -3.46 -17.15 -19.58
C ASP A 97 -2.77 -17.04 -18.20
N GLY A 98 -3.11 -16.04 -17.41
CA GLY A 98 -2.59 -15.87 -16.05
C GLY A 98 -3.63 -15.43 -15.02
N VAL A 99 -3.31 -15.67 -13.74
CA VAL A 99 -4.06 -15.14 -12.59
C VAL A 99 -3.12 -14.40 -11.68
N LEU A 100 -3.39 -13.12 -11.45
CA LEU A 100 -2.77 -12.32 -10.40
C LEU A 100 -3.66 -12.40 -9.16
N LEU A 101 -3.10 -12.90 -8.07
CA LEU A 101 -3.77 -13.09 -6.81
C LEU A 101 -3.13 -12.21 -5.74
N ALA A 102 -3.88 -11.29 -5.16
CA ALA A 102 -3.45 -10.46 -4.04
C ALA A 102 -4.14 -10.93 -2.76
N ARG A 103 -3.39 -11.40 -1.78
CA ARG A 103 -3.88 -11.96 -0.52
C ARG A 103 -3.32 -11.23 0.68
N LEU A 104 -4.20 -10.76 1.57
CA LEU A 104 -3.79 -10.31 2.89
C LEU A 104 -3.38 -11.54 3.73
N VAL A 105 -2.09 -11.65 4.04
CA VAL A 105 -1.53 -12.79 4.80
C VAL A 105 -1.49 -12.53 6.29
N ASP A 106 -1.23 -11.28 6.68
CA ASP A 106 -1.14 -10.91 8.08
C ASP A 106 -1.58 -9.45 8.30
N ARG A 107 -2.08 -9.19 9.50
CA ARG A 107 -2.36 -7.84 9.99
C ARG A 107 -1.99 -7.75 11.45
N LYS A 108 -0.96 -6.96 11.73
CA LYS A 108 -0.48 -6.69 13.08
C LYS A 108 -0.90 -5.31 13.56
N VAL A 109 -1.03 -5.18 14.87
CA VAL A 109 -1.21 -3.90 15.53
C VAL A 109 0.00 -3.69 16.44
N GLU A 110 0.80 -2.69 16.14
CA GLU A 110 1.89 -2.26 17.01
C GLU A 110 1.40 -1.11 17.89
N THR A 111 1.48 -1.33 19.18
CA THR A 111 1.16 -0.32 20.16
C THR A 111 2.41 0.48 20.49
N VAL A 112 2.42 1.77 20.13
CA VAL A 112 3.55 2.66 20.40
C VAL A 112 3.16 3.65 21.46
N TYR A 113 3.94 3.69 22.55
CA TYR A 113 3.82 4.73 23.56
C TYR A 113 4.56 5.98 23.09
N VAL A 114 3.82 7.04 22.82
CA VAL A 114 4.37 8.35 22.54
C VAL A 114 4.48 9.11 23.87
N GLY A 115 5.70 9.27 24.35
CA GLY A 115 5.96 10.06 25.56
C GLY A 115 5.40 11.48 25.41
N GLY A 116 4.94 12.08 26.51
CA GLY A 116 4.58 13.49 26.52
C GLY A 116 5.73 14.36 26.00
N PRO A 117 5.46 15.62 25.62
CA PRO A 117 6.47 16.51 25.05
C PRO A 117 7.70 16.56 25.95
N SER A 118 8.86 16.12 25.42
CA SER A 118 10.08 16.09 26.17
C SER A 118 10.55 17.52 26.48
N TYR A 119 11.12 17.70 27.64
CA TYR A 119 11.67 18.97 28.11
C TYR A 119 12.64 19.64 27.10
N TYR A 120 13.25 18.87 26.23
CA TYR A 120 14.26 19.35 25.27
C TYR A 120 13.69 20.00 24.00
N ASP A 121 12.50 19.63 23.58
CA ASP A 121 11.95 20.05 22.26
C ASP A 121 11.45 21.52 22.25
N GLY A 122 11.39 22.16 23.41
CA GLY A 122 10.88 23.51 23.53
C GLY A 122 11.88 24.54 24.08
N PHE A 123 13.14 24.17 24.26
CA PHE A 123 14.09 25.02 25.02
C PHE A 123 14.71 26.16 24.20
N TYR A 124 14.67 26.14 22.89
CA TYR A 124 15.39 27.07 22.02
C TYR A 124 14.58 28.28 21.50
N GLY A 125 13.37 28.55 21.97
CA GLY A 125 12.59 29.67 21.47
C GLY A 125 11.96 30.53 22.58
N ASN A 126 12.41 31.76 22.73
CA ASN A 126 11.70 32.91 23.34
C ASN A 126 11.09 32.74 24.75
N ARG A 127 11.42 31.71 25.54
CA ARG A 127 10.80 31.39 26.82
C ARG A 127 11.35 32.16 28.03
N TYR A 128 12.43 32.92 27.85
CA TYR A 128 13.01 33.75 28.91
C TYR A 128 12.25 35.07 29.16
N ARG A 129 11.24 35.40 28.34
CA ARG A 129 10.50 36.68 28.42
C ARG A 129 9.43 36.75 29.52
N GLY A 130 9.14 35.66 30.22
CA GLY A 130 8.03 35.61 31.18
C GLY A 130 8.46 35.50 32.65
N GLY A 131 9.76 35.61 32.97
CA GLY A 131 10.27 35.41 34.30
C GLY A 131 10.35 33.95 34.74
N TRP A 132 11.04 33.69 35.86
CA TRP A 132 11.35 32.34 36.37
C TRP A 132 10.10 31.48 36.67
N TYR A 133 9.01 32.09 37.09
CA TYR A 133 7.78 31.37 37.45
C TYR A 133 7.06 30.78 36.21
N ASN A 134 7.02 31.53 35.11
CA ASN A 134 6.49 31.03 33.84
C ASN A 134 7.39 29.94 33.25
N TYR A 135 8.71 30.09 33.40
CA TYR A 135 9.68 29.07 33.02
C TYR A 135 9.48 27.77 33.83
N TYR A 136 9.35 27.89 35.15
CA TYR A 136 9.08 26.77 36.03
C TYR A 136 7.74 26.08 35.68
N GLY A 137 6.66 26.86 35.52
CA GLY A 137 5.33 26.35 35.19
C GLY A 137 5.31 25.63 33.84
N ALA A 138 6.00 26.15 32.84
CA ALA A 138 6.12 25.49 31.53
C ALA A 138 6.91 24.16 31.63
N GLY A 139 8.00 24.14 32.39
CA GLY A 139 8.78 22.91 32.63
C GLY A 139 8.00 21.88 33.44
N TYR A 140 7.29 22.30 34.48
CA TYR A 140 6.44 21.42 35.28
C TYR A 140 5.30 20.79 34.47
N ASN A 141 4.61 21.58 33.63
CA ASN A 141 3.53 21.08 32.77
C ASN A 141 4.07 20.14 31.70
N ALA A 142 5.23 20.43 31.12
CA ALA A 142 5.84 19.52 30.14
C ALA A 142 6.28 18.19 30.78
N PHE A 143 6.81 18.25 32.00
CA PHE A 143 7.23 17.04 32.73
C PHE A 143 6.04 16.16 33.16
N ASN A 144 4.89 16.76 33.48
CA ASN A 144 3.69 16.04 33.91
C ASN A 144 2.69 15.80 32.77
N ALA A 145 3.00 16.17 31.51
CA ALA A 145 2.14 15.89 30.40
C ALA A 145 2.08 14.38 30.18
N PRO A 146 0.90 13.78 30.25
CA PRO A 146 0.77 12.34 30.02
C PRO A 146 1.15 12.02 28.58
N GLY A 147 1.94 10.96 28.42
CA GLY A 147 2.10 10.33 27.11
C GLY A 147 0.79 9.72 26.65
N TYR A 148 0.67 9.43 25.38
CA TYR A 148 -0.46 8.72 24.81
C TYR A 148 0.00 7.48 24.07
N VAL A 149 -0.91 6.53 23.97
CA VAL A 149 -0.69 5.30 23.23
C VAL A 149 -1.29 5.48 21.83
N THR A 150 -0.53 5.18 20.81
CA THR A 150 -1.03 5.11 19.43
C THR A 150 -0.87 3.69 18.90
N GLU A 151 -1.79 3.28 18.04
CA GLU A 151 -1.74 1.99 17.37
C GLU A 151 -1.33 2.21 15.92
N ASN A 152 -0.33 1.47 15.48
CA ASN A 152 0.09 1.40 14.08
C ASN A 152 -0.33 0.07 13.49
N TYR A 153 -1.08 0.12 12.40
CA TYR A 153 -1.50 -1.08 11.67
C TYR A 153 -0.47 -1.42 10.61
N ILE A 154 -0.03 -2.67 10.64
CA ILE A 154 0.89 -3.25 9.67
C ILE A 154 0.13 -4.33 8.93
N SER A 155 0.02 -4.20 7.61
CA SER A 155 -0.65 -5.15 6.74
C SER A 155 0.35 -5.80 5.80
N THR A 156 0.45 -7.12 5.82
CA THR A 156 1.31 -7.89 4.91
C THR A 156 0.46 -8.49 3.80
N VAL A 157 0.78 -8.15 2.55
CA VAL A 157 0.09 -8.66 1.36
C VAL A 157 1.06 -9.47 0.53
N GLU A 158 0.66 -10.70 0.20
CA GLU A 158 1.31 -11.54 -0.80
C GLU A 158 0.60 -11.37 -2.13
N THR A 159 1.37 -11.03 -3.17
CA THR A 159 0.88 -10.93 -4.55
C THR A 159 1.59 -11.98 -5.40
N VAL A 160 0.82 -12.83 -6.07
CA VAL A 160 1.36 -13.96 -6.85
C VAL A 160 0.73 -13.99 -8.23
N ILE A 161 1.53 -14.25 -9.25
CA ILE A 161 1.05 -14.50 -10.61
C ILE A 161 1.25 -15.97 -10.95
N TYR A 162 0.18 -16.62 -11.33
CA TYR A 162 0.16 -18.01 -11.80
C TYR A 162 -0.07 -18.07 -13.31
N ASP A 163 0.56 -19.03 -13.94
CA ASP A 163 0.21 -19.50 -15.27
C ASP A 163 -0.96 -20.49 -15.16
N ILE A 164 -2.05 -20.23 -15.88
CA ILE A 164 -3.25 -21.07 -15.81
C ILE A 164 -3.05 -22.44 -16.46
N ALA A 165 -2.24 -22.52 -17.51
CA ALA A 165 -2.05 -23.77 -18.24
C ALA A 165 -1.21 -24.78 -17.46
N THR A 166 -0.22 -24.30 -16.73
CA THR A 166 0.76 -25.14 -16.02
C THR A 166 0.54 -25.18 -14.50
N ASP A 167 -0.32 -24.30 -13.96
CA ASP A 167 -0.56 -24.09 -12.52
C ASP A 167 0.73 -23.72 -11.75
N LYS A 168 1.70 -23.11 -12.44
CA LYS A 168 2.98 -22.70 -11.86
C LYS A 168 2.99 -21.23 -11.49
N VAL A 169 3.69 -20.91 -10.41
CA VAL A 169 4.01 -19.52 -10.04
C VAL A 169 5.00 -18.96 -11.06
N LEU A 170 4.71 -17.78 -11.56
CA LEU A 170 5.58 -17.03 -12.47
C LEU A 170 6.31 -15.90 -11.75
N TRP A 171 5.65 -15.33 -10.76
CA TRP A 171 6.17 -14.21 -10.00
C TRP A 171 5.44 -14.12 -8.66
N SER A 172 6.13 -13.66 -7.64
CA SER A 172 5.52 -13.33 -6.37
C SER A 172 6.26 -12.18 -5.69
N ALA A 173 5.52 -11.41 -4.91
CA ALA A 173 6.06 -10.39 -4.03
C ALA A 173 5.32 -10.40 -2.68
N ILE A 174 6.07 -10.13 -1.62
CA ILE A 174 5.53 -9.85 -0.29
C ILE A 174 5.76 -8.38 -0.01
N THR A 175 4.70 -7.67 0.33
CA THR A 175 4.75 -6.25 0.70
C THR A 175 4.23 -6.04 2.11
N GLU A 176 4.82 -5.10 2.83
CA GLU A 176 4.36 -4.69 4.15
C GLU A 176 3.99 -3.20 4.11
N THR A 177 2.77 -2.88 4.51
CA THR A 177 2.24 -1.51 4.53
C THR A 177 1.98 -1.07 5.96
N ARG A 178 2.58 0.04 6.37
CA ARG A 178 2.36 0.71 7.65
C ARG A 178 1.47 1.92 7.44
N GLU A 179 0.18 1.74 7.69
CA GLU A 179 -0.80 2.83 7.55
C GLU A 179 -2.10 2.49 8.31
N ASN A 180 -2.62 3.47 9.02
CA ASN A 180 -3.81 3.32 9.85
C ASN A 180 -5.11 3.54 9.08
N VAL A 181 -5.06 4.25 7.96
CA VAL A 181 -6.21 4.54 7.10
C VAL A 181 -6.24 3.56 5.94
N PRO A 182 -7.24 2.65 5.87
CA PRO A 182 -7.27 1.58 4.86
C PRO A 182 -7.17 2.05 3.41
N SER A 183 -7.80 3.15 3.06
CA SER A 183 -7.73 3.69 1.69
C SER A 183 -6.32 4.16 1.31
N LYS A 184 -5.58 4.74 2.26
CA LYS A 184 -4.18 5.12 2.06
C LYS A 184 -3.28 3.90 1.98
N ALA A 185 -3.53 2.88 2.82
CA ALA A 185 -2.81 1.62 2.77
C ALA A 185 -2.97 0.95 1.40
N ILE A 186 -4.18 0.87 0.87
CA ILE A 186 -4.46 0.33 -0.47
C ILE A 186 -3.75 1.16 -1.55
N ALA A 187 -3.82 2.49 -1.49
CA ALA A 187 -3.16 3.35 -2.47
C ALA A 187 -1.64 3.16 -2.48
N SER A 188 -1.00 3.11 -1.30
CA SER A 188 0.44 2.86 -1.16
C SER A 188 0.84 1.47 -1.65
N TYR A 189 0.05 0.44 -1.31
CA TYR A 189 0.23 -0.91 -1.84
C TYR A 189 0.18 -0.93 -3.38
N LEU A 190 -0.85 -0.32 -3.98
CA LEU A 190 -1.02 -0.26 -5.43
C LEU A 190 0.14 0.45 -6.12
N GLU A 191 0.64 1.55 -5.57
CA GLU A 191 1.80 2.25 -6.11
C GLU A 191 3.06 1.36 -6.08
N THR A 192 3.30 0.70 -4.95
CA THR A 192 4.49 -0.14 -4.77
C THR A 192 4.44 -1.38 -5.64
N ILE A 193 3.29 -2.08 -5.68
CA ILE A 193 3.15 -3.29 -6.48
C ILE A 193 3.20 -2.98 -7.98
N SER A 194 2.72 -1.80 -8.41
CA SER A 194 2.84 -1.34 -9.80
C SER A 194 4.29 -1.29 -10.26
N LYS A 195 5.15 -0.67 -9.46
CA LYS A 195 6.59 -0.59 -9.77
C LYS A 195 7.22 -1.98 -9.88
N SER A 196 6.93 -2.85 -8.91
CA SER A 196 7.47 -4.21 -8.87
C SER A 196 6.98 -5.08 -10.05
N LEU A 197 5.72 -4.92 -10.46
CA LEU A 197 5.16 -5.60 -11.63
C LEU A 197 5.79 -5.12 -12.94
N GLN A 198 6.01 -3.81 -13.10
CA GLN A 198 6.69 -3.25 -14.28
C GLN A 198 8.14 -3.74 -14.39
N GLU A 199 8.85 -3.83 -13.28
CA GLU A 199 10.22 -4.34 -13.22
C GLU A 199 10.30 -5.84 -13.56
N SER A 200 9.21 -6.58 -13.33
CA SER A 200 9.16 -8.04 -13.58
C SER A 200 9.31 -8.42 -15.06
N ARG A 201 8.91 -7.55 -16.00
CA ARG A 201 8.91 -7.80 -17.45
C ARG A 201 8.12 -9.05 -17.87
N LEU A 202 7.05 -9.37 -17.16
CA LEU A 202 6.15 -10.50 -17.48
C LEU A 202 5.10 -10.15 -18.53
N PHE A 203 4.96 -8.85 -18.83
CA PHE A 203 3.94 -8.29 -19.69
C PHE A 203 4.53 -7.55 -20.89
#